data_b97d0f93fc5832f5308440920d2442a8
#
_entry.id   b97d0f93fc5832f5308440920d2442a8
#
_cell.length_a   1.000
_cell.length_b   1.000
_cell.length_c   1.000
_cell.angle_alpha   90.00
_cell.angle_beta   90.00
_cell.angle_gamma   90.00
#
_symmetry.space_group_name_H-M   'P 1'
#
loop_
_entity.id
_entity.type
_entity.pdbx_description
1 polymer ?
#
loop_
_entity_poly.entity_id
_entity_poly.type
_entity_poly.pdbx_seq_one_letter_code
_entity_poly.pdbx_strand_id
1 'polypeptide(L)'
;MTYRSDIVWIDIVDKSQDILMLIKTQKELSYFPVCAGKIDAVIGILSVRDYLQSRLETPPPNLQKILTKPLFIPESQTIKHTLELLNEHKANAACVIDEYGGIEGFITKNGLLNSLFNETVRTSEHTKRQQLTQADGSIVISAQMSLDEVQALHLLEDIERSPTEEYYTLAGYLLARFGAIPHPGDSIDIGSSICTILTMNGQRIEQVTIKKK
;
A
#
# COMPACT_ATOMS: atom_id res chain seq x y z
N MET A 1 4.91 1.91 1.00
CA MET A 1 5.84 2.14 -0.11
C MET A 1 5.15 1.76 -1.41
N THR A 2 5.31 2.54 -2.47
CA THR A 2 4.95 2.15 -3.83
C THR A 2 6.13 1.40 -4.43
N TYR A 3 5.91 0.17 -4.86
CA TYR A 3 6.98 -0.66 -5.44
C TYR A 3 7.35 -0.20 -6.84
N ARG A 4 8.57 -0.51 -7.27
CA ARG A 4 9.15 -0.12 -8.57
C ARG A 4 8.20 -0.30 -9.76
N SER A 5 7.50 -1.44 -9.84
CA SER A 5 6.54 -1.75 -10.91
C SER A 5 5.36 -0.79 -10.99
N ASP A 6 5.01 -0.17 -9.87
CA ASP A 6 3.80 0.64 -9.71
C ASP A 6 4.12 2.14 -9.62
N ILE A 7 5.42 2.51 -9.67
CA ILE A 7 5.83 3.91 -9.65
C ILE A 7 5.42 4.59 -10.95
N VAL A 8 4.55 5.57 -10.81
CA VAL A 8 4.23 6.50 -11.89
C VAL A 8 5.27 7.63 -11.85
N TRP A 9 6.01 7.81 -12.92
CA TRP A 9 7.06 8.82 -13.05
C TRP A 9 6.90 9.66 -14.31
N ILE A 10 7.61 10.78 -14.39
CA ILE A 10 7.57 11.75 -15.48
C ILE A 10 8.94 11.76 -16.15
N ASP A 11 8.99 11.72 -17.47
CA ASP A 11 10.24 11.97 -18.18
C ASP A 11 10.50 13.49 -18.25
N ILE A 12 11.76 13.89 -18.07
CA ILE A 12 12.17 15.31 -18.14
C ILE A 12 11.86 15.95 -19.50
N VAL A 13 11.76 15.14 -20.55
CA VAL A 13 11.44 15.58 -21.91
C VAL A 13 9.92 15.63 -22.19
N ASP A 14 9.07 15.19 -21.26
CA ASP A 14 7.64 15.21 -21.42
C ASP A 14 7.11 16.63 -21.60
N LYS A 15 6.11 16.75 -22.49
CA LYS A 15 5.45 18.02 -22.71
C LYS A 15 4.52 18.35 -21.55
N SER A 16 4.38 19.65 -21.29
CA SER A 16 3.49 20.14 -20.23
C SER A 16 2.05 19.61 -20.31
N GLN A 17 1.53 19.34 -21.52
CA GLN A 17 0.20 18.77 -21.71
C GLN A 17 0.11 17.33 -21.19
N ASP A 18 1.15 16.52 -21.44
CA ASP A 18 1.23 15.12 -21.03
C ASP A 18 1.33 15.04 -19.50
N ILE A 19 2.16 15.90 -18.89
CA ILE A 19 2.28 16.01 -17.44
C ILE A 19 0.94 16.40 -16.80
N LEU A 20 0.22 17.37 -17.37
CA LEU A 20 -1.11 17.76 -16.87
C LEU A 20 -2.14 16.63 -17.00
N MET A 21 -2.08 15.86 -18.08
CA MET A 21 -2.95 14.71 -18.28
C MET A 21 -2.63 13.61 -17.26
N LEU A 22 -1.35 13.35 -17.00
CA LEU A 22 -0.91 12.41 -15.98
C LEU A 22 -1.42 12.81 -14.59
N ILE A 23 -1.25 14.06 -14.20
CA ILE A 23 -1.75 14.59 -12.92
C ILE A 23 -3.27 14.46 -12.81
N LYS A 24 -4.01 14.68 -13.90
CA LYS A 24 -5.48 14.52 -13.92
C LYS A 24 -5.93 13.08 -13.74
N THR A 25 -5.18 12.13 -14.29
CA THR A 25 -5.50 10.69 -14.19
C THR A 25 -5.09 10.11 -12.85
N GLN A 26 -3.97 10.58 -12.28
CA GLN A 26 -3.39 10.10 -11.01
C GLN A 26 -3.74 11.04 -9.84
N LYS A 27 -5.03 11.24 -9.58
CA LYS A 27 -5.54 12.22 -8.61
C LYS A 27 -5.06 12.00 -7.17
N GLU A 28 -4.70 10.77 -6.82
CA GLU A 28 -4.26 10.39 -5.48
C GLU A 28 -2.77 10.72 -5.24
N LEU A 29 -2.01 10.95 -6.32
CA LEU A 29 -0.57 11.19 -6.22
C LEU A 29 -0.29 12.69 -6.10
N SER A 30 0.46 13.06 -5.07
CA SER A 30 0.88 14.46 -4.83
C SER A 30 2.33 14.72 -5.27
N TYR A 31 3.11 13.68 -5.51
CA TYR A 31 4.53 13.74 -5.88
C TYR A 31 4.84 12.71 -6.95
N PHE A 32 5.69 13.10 -7.91
CA PHE A 32 6.17 12.23 -8.99
C PHE A 32 7.70 12.30 -9.06
N PRO A 33 8.41 11.16 -9.12
CA PRO A 33 9.79 11.17 -9.55
C PRO A 33 9.88 11.67 -11.00
N VAL A 34 10.87 12.51 -11.27
CA VAL A 34 11.20 12.98 -12.63
C VAL A 34 12.52 12.35 -13.02
N CYS A 35 12.54 11.65 -14.14
CA CYS A 35 13.64 10.81 -14.58
C CYS A 35 14.14 11.24 -15.97
N ALA A 36 15.33 10.81 -16.32
CA ALA A 36 15.92 10.99 -17.64
C ALA A 36 15.89 9.65 -18.41
N GLY A 37 14.78 9.37 -19.11
CA GLY A 37 14.59 8.22 -19.98
C GLY A 37 14.35 6.88 -19.29
N LYS A 38 14.70 6.71 -18.02
CA LYS A 38 14.49 5.49 -17.25
C LYS A 38 14.32 5.78 -15.77
N ILE A 39 13.60 4.90 -15.07
CA ILE A 39 13.24 5.07 -13.64
C ILE A 39 14.46 5.21 -12.72
N ASP A 40 15.58 4.54 -13.02
CA ASP A 40 16.80 4.64 -12.20
C ASP A 40 17.57 5.96 -12.39
N ALA A 41 17.24 6.74 -13.40
CA ALA A 41 17.86 8.04 -13.66
C ALA A 41 17.03 9.20 -13.10
N VAL A 42 16.71 9.15 -11.81
CA VAL A 42 15.93 10.19 -11.11
C VAL A 42 16.77 11.46 -11.02
N ILE A 43 16.24 12.57 -11.55
CA ILE A 43 16.86 13.91 -11.51
C ILE A 43 16.21 14.85 -10.51
N GLY A 44 14.98 14.57 -10.09
CA GLY A 44 14.24 15.36 -9.11
C GLY A 44 12.90 14.77 -8.76
N ILE A 45 12.24 15.42 -7.82
CA ILE A 45 10.86 15.10 -7.43
C ILE A 45 9.97 16.30 -7.73
N LEU A 46 8.89 16.08 -8.46
CA LEU A 46 7.87 17.06 -8.78
C LEU A 46 6.75 17.02 -7.74
N SER A 47 6.48 18.16 -7.12
CA SER A 47 5.25 18.39 -6.35
C SER A 47 4.14 18.82 -7.30
N VAL A 48 3.00 18.14 -7.28
CA VAL A 48 1.82 18.55 -8.08
C VAL A 48 1.39 19.98 -7.75
N ARG A 49 1.39 20.34 -6.46
CA ARG A 49 1.05 21.68 -6.01
C ARG A 49 1.97 22.74 -6.64
N ASP A 50 3.27 22.53 -6.56
CA ASP A 50 4.25 23.53 -7.04
C ASP A 50 4.23 23.61 -8.56
N TYR A 51 4.02 22.49 -9.24
CA TYR A 51 3.81 22.46 -10.68
C TYR A 51 2.59 23.26 -11.10
N LEU A 52 1.43 23.04 -10.49
CA LEU A 52 0.21 23.76 -10.82
C LEU A 52 0.34 25.26 -10.50
N GLN A 53 1.00 25.62 -9.41
CA GLN A 53 1.29 27.00 -9.06
C GLN A 53 2.20 27.66 -10.12
N SER A 54 3.25 26.98 -10.56
CA SER A 54 4.18 27.51 -11.57
C SER A 54 3.50 27.78 -12.93
N ARG A 55 2.40 27.08 -13.23
CA ARG A 55 1.62 27.31 -14.47
C ARG A 55 0.85 28.64 -14.48
N LEU A 56 0.72 29.29 -13.31
CA LEU A 56 0.11 30.64 -13.21
C LEU A 56 1.11 31.75 -13.52
N GLU A 57 2.40 31.46 -13.56
CA GLU A 57 3.44 32.41 -13.91
C GLU A 57 3.51 32.67 -15.43
N THR A 58 3.91 33.87 -15.82
CA THR A 58 4.03 34.24 -17.22
C THR A 58 5.40 34.85 -17.51
N PRO A 59 6.29 34.17 -18.27
CA PRO A 59 6.16 32.81 -18.79
C PRO A 59 6.33 31.77 -17.69
N PRO A 60 5.72 30.55 -17.86
CA PRO A 60 5.89 29.47 -16.90
C PRO A 60 7.35 28.99 -16.88
N PRO A 61 7.92 28.69 -15.69
CA PRO A 61 9.29 28.26 -15.56
C PRO A 61 9.52 26.88 -16.22
N ASN A 62 10.78 26.61 -16.57
CA ASN A 62 11.18 25.27 -17.02
C ASN A 62 10.97 24.25 -15.88
N LEU A 63 10.57 23.03 -16.24
CA LEU A 63 10.31 21.93 -15.31
C LEU A 63 11.48 21.75 -14.30
N GLN A 64 12.72 21.79 -14.77
CA GLN A 64 13.90 21.63 -13.91
C GLN A 64 14.00 22.64 -12.76
N LYS A 65 13.44 23.86 -12.93
CA LYS A 65 13.52 24.91 -11.89
C LYS A 65 12.55 24.67 -10.73
N ILE A 66 11.54 23.86 -10.93
CA ILE A 66 10.52 23.56 -9.92
C ILE A 66 10.72 22.20 -9.25
N LEU A 67 11.71 21.42 -9.73
CA LEU A 67 12.04 20.13 -9.10
C LEU A 67 12.74 20.35 -7.76
N THR A 68 12.37 19.53 -6.79
CA THR A 68 13.12 19.39 -5.55
C THR A 68 14.20 18.32 -5.72
N LYS A 69 15.33 18.48 -5.03
CA LYS A 69 16.43 17.50 -5.05
C LYS A 69 15.91 16.14 -4.56
N PRO A 70 16.17 15.04 -5.26
CA PRO A 70 15.71 13.72 -4.83
C PRO A 70 16.47 13.28 -3.57
N LEU A 71 15.73 12.77 -2.59
CA LEU A 71 16.29 12.09 -1.43
C LEU A 71 16.27 10.58 -1.70
N PHE A 72 17.41 9.91 -1.51
CA PHE A 72 17.54 8.47 -1.66
C PHE A 72 17.71 7.82 -0.29
N ILE A 73 16.96 6.76 -0.04
CA ILE A 73 16.91 6.04 1.23
C ILE A 73 17.10 4.55 0.95
N PRO A 74 18.04 3.87 1.61
CA PRO A 74 18.20 2.42 1.49
C PRO A 74 16.94 1.65 1.90
N GLU A 75 16.62 0.56 1.19
CA GLU A 75 15.47 -0.29 1.50
C GLU A 75 15.53 -0.87 2.93
N SER A 76 16.73 -1.16 3.42
CA SER A 76 16.97 -1.68 4.78
C SER A 76 16.67 -0.68 5.91
N GLN A 77 16.32 0.58 5.57
CA GLN A 77 16.12 1.62 6.54
C GLN A 77 14.78 1.49 7.29
N THR A 78 14.79 1.74 8.59
CA THR A 78 13.56 1.71 9.41
C THR A 78 12.66 2.90 9.09
N ILE A 79 11.34 2.72 9.25
CA ILE A 79 10.34 3.78 9.03
C ILE A 79 10.63 5.00 9.90
N LYS A 80 11.03 4.80 11.17
CA LYS A 80 11.36 5.88 12.11
C LYS A 80 12.48 6.74 11.55
N HIS A 81 13.59 6.14 11.17
CA HIS A 81 14.75 6.87 10.66
C HIS A 81 14.47 7.50 9.29
N THR A 82 13.66 6.84 8.46
CA THR A 82 13.16 7.41 7.20
C THR A 82 12.38 8.71 7.42
N LEU A 83 11.51 8.76 8.43
CA LEU A 83 10.77 9.98 8.79
C LEU A 83 11.69 11.08 9.32
N GLU A 84 12.71 10.72 10.11
CA GLU A 84 13.74 11.66 10.61
C GLU A 84 14.50 12.29 9.43
N LEU A 85 14.97 11.48 8.47
CA LEU A 85 15.66 11.96 7.26
C LEU A 85 14.77 12.86 6.40
N LEU A 86 13.50 12.49 6.19
CA LEU A 86 12.55 13.33 5.47
C LEU A 86 12.36 14.71 6.15
N ASN A 87 12.33 14.74 7.50
CA ASN A 87 12.20 15.97 8.25
C ASN A 87 13.46 16.85 8.17
N GLU A 88 14.65 16.25 8.36
CA GLU A 88 15.94 16.95 8.30
C GLU A 88 16.15 17.61 6.94
N HIS A 89 15.85 16.86 5.87
CA HIS A 89 15.98 17.35 4.50
C HIS A 89 14.78 18.18 4.02
N LYS A 90 13.77 18.42 4.88
CA LYS A 90 12.50 19.07 4.53
C LYS A 90 11.85 18.47 3.28
N ALA A 91 12.06 17.17 3.06
CA ALA A 91 11.53 16.43 1.94
C ALA A 91 10.16 15.82 2.29
N ASN A 92 9.26 15.81 1.31
CA ASN A 92 7.93 15.18 1.48
C ASN A 92 7.83 13.83 0.76
N ALA A 93 8.84 13.49 -0.03
CA ALA A 93 8.93 12.20 -0.72
C ALA A 93 10.40 11.81 -0.90
N ALA A 94 10.66 10.52 -1.09
CA ALA A 94 11.98 9.97 -1.32
C ALA A 94 11.90 8.73 -2.23
N CYS A 95 13.01 8.45 -2.90
CA CYS A 95 13.24 7.22 -3.65
C CYS A 95 13.89 6.19 -2.72
N VAL A 96 13.41 4.96 -2.73
CA VAL A 96 14.01 3.85 -2.02
C VAL A 96 14.93 3.11 -3.00
N ILE A 97 16.16 2.83 -2.56
CA ILE A 97 17.20 2.22 -3.39
C ILE A 97 17.71 0.91 -2.78
N ASP A 98 18.12 0.00 -3.66
CA ASP A 98 18.85 -1.21 -3.31
C ASP A 98 20.35 -0.93 -3.05
N GLU A 99 21.13 -1.98 -2.77
CA GLU A 99 22.57 -1.92 -2.51
C GLU A 99 23.39 -1.52 -3.75
N TYR A 100 22.81 -1.60 -4.93
CA TYR A 100 23.43 -1.26 -6.21
C TYR A 100 23.03 0.13 -6.72
N GLY A 101 22.16 0.83 -5.99
CA GLY A 101 21.65 2.14 -6.35
C GLY A 101 20.45 2.10 -7.32
N GLY A 102 19.88 0.93 -7.56
CA GLY A 102 18.63 0.76 -8.33
C GLY A 102 17.42 1.24 -7.53
N ILE A 103 16.42 1.79 -8.22
CA ILE A 103 15.16 2.21 -7.58
C ILE A 103 14.31 0.97 -7.29
N GLU A 104 14.03 0.72 -6.02
CA GLU A 104 13.12 -0.34 -5.55
C GLU A 104 11.73 0.19 -5.19
N GLY A 105 11.64 1.46 -4.84
CA GLY A 105 10.37 2.04 -4.46
C GLY A 105 10.35 3.55 -4.39
N PHE A 106 9.15 4.07 -4.15
CA PHE A 106 8.90 5.48 -3.89
C PHE A 106 8.03 5.63 -2.65
N ILE A 107 8.39 6.55 -1.78
CA ILE A 107 7.69 6.82 -0.54
C ILE A 107 7.33 8.29 -0.43
N THR A 108 6.19 8.57 0.22
CA THR A 108 5.83 9.91 0.63
C THR A 108 5.69 9.97 2.14
N LYS A 109 5.96 11.13 2.73
CA LYS A 109 5.82 11.36 4.17
C LYS A 109 4.41 11.03 4.67
N ASN A 110 3.38 11.46 3.94
CA ASN A 110 2.00 11.16 4.27
C ASN A 110 1.69 9.65 4.16
N GLY A 111 2.25 8.97 3.13
CA GLY A 111 2.10 7.53 2.98
C GLY A 111 2.70 6.74 4.14
N LEU A 112 3.89 7.17 4.64
CA LEU A 112 4.51 6.57 5.82
C LEU A 112 3.70 6.84 7.10
N LEU A 113 3.26 8.07 7.31
CA LEU A 113 2.42 8.42 8.45
C LEU A 113 1.11 7.63 8.42
N ASN A 114 0.45 7.56 7.27
CA ASN A 114 -0.77 6.78 7.12
C ASN A 114 -0.54 5.28 7.37
N SER A 115 0.60 4.71 7.01
CA SER A 115 0.89 3.30 7.33
C SER A 115 1.06 3.09 8.84
N LEU A 116 1.72 4.02 9.54
CA LEU A 116 1.86 3.97 11.00
C LEU A 116 0.52 4.19 11.73
N PHE A 117 -0.29 5.14 11.25
CA PHE A 117 -1.61 5.40 11.83
C PHE A 117 -2.65 4.34 11.43
N ASN A 118 -2.54 3.75 10.24
CA ASN A 118 -3.43 2.66 9.81
C ASN A 118 -3.13 1.34 10.53
N GLU A 119 -1.96 1.14 11.09
CA GLU A 119 -1.74 0.08 12.08
C GLU A 119 -2.51 0.36 13.39
N THR A 120 -2.76 1.65 13.73
CA THR A 120 -3.51 2.04 14.94
C THR A 120 -4.97 2.39 14.66
N VAL A 121 -5.36 2.78 13.45
CA VAL A 121 -6.71 3.30 13.08
C VAL A 121 -7.45 2.38 12.10
N ARG A 122 -6.85 1.25 11.68
CA ARG A 122 -7.56 0.24 10.86
C ARG A 122 -8.81 -0.36 11.52
N THR A 123 -9.13 0.07 12.74
CA THR A 123 -10.24 -0.47 13.54
C THR A 123 -11.61 0.15 13.26
N SER A 124 -11.80 1.21 12.46
CA SER A 124 -13.14 1.80 12.41
C SER A 124 -13.75 2.20 11.06
N GLU A 125 -13.00 2.46 10.00
CA GLU A 125 -13.61 2.94 8.75
C GLU A 125 -13.38 2.08 7.50
N HIS A 126 -12.22 1.40 7.36
CA HIS A 126 -12.00 0.47 6.25
C HIS A 126 -12.77 -0.84 6.40
N THR A 127 -13.08 -1.23 7.63
CA THR A 127 -13.78 -2.47 7.96
C THR A 127 -15.22 -2.49 7.42
N LYS A 128 -15.90 -1.33 7.37
CA LYS A 128 -17.27 -1.25 6.83
C LYS A 128 -17.35 -1.34 5.30
N ARG A 129 -16.26 -1.06 4.56
CA ARG A 129 -16.24 -1.17 3.09
C ARG A 129 -15.79 -2.53 2.55
N GLN A 130 -15.22 -3.39 3.40
CA GLN A 130 -14.76 -4.73 3.01
C GLN A 130 -15.67 -5.87 3.47
N GLN A 131 -16.76 -5.57 4.17
CA GLN A 131 -17.77 -6.55 4.59
C GLN A 131 -18.97 -6.47 3.65
N LEU A 132 -19.06 -7.41 2.74
CA LEU A 132 -20.27 -7.62 1.94
C LEU A 132 -21.09 -8.74 2.60
N THR A 133 -22.14 -8.38 3.32
CA THR A 133 -23.10 -9.36 3.82
C THR A 133 -23.89 -9.90 2.64
N GLN A 134 -23.83 -11.19 2.41
CA GLN A 134 -24.61 -11.87 1.38
C GLN A 134 -26.03 -12.12 1.85
N ALA A 135 -26.93 -12.44 0.90
CA ALA A 135 -28.34 -12.66 1.18
C ALA A 135 -28.59 -13.88 2.11
N ASP A 136 -27.61 -14.79 2.23
CA ASP A 136 -27.63 -15.98 3.10
C ASP A 136 -27.07 -15.74 4.52
N GLY A 137 -26.75 -14.48 4.85
CA GLY A 137 -26.19 -14.07 6.14
C GLY A 137 -24.67 -14.30 6.28
N SER A 138 -24.00 -14.81 5.25
CA SER A 138 -22.54 -14.93 5.24
C SER A 138 -21.89 -13.57 5.01
N ILE A 139 -20.68 -13.38 5.56
CA ILE A 139 -19.92 -12.14 5.45
C ILE A 139 -18.66 -12.43 4.64
N VAL A 140 -18.48 -11.69 3.54
CA VAL A 140 -17.24 -11.74 2.74
C VAL A 140 -16.23 -10.77 3.34
N ILE A 141 -15.01 -11.24 3.59
CA ILE A 141 -13.91 -10.43 4.10
C ILE A 141 -12.60 -10.72 3.36
N SER A 142 -11.68 -9.76 3.41
CA SER A 142 -10.31 -9.96 2.93
C SER A 142 -9.56 -10.91 3.85
N ALA A 143 -8.92 -11.93 3.31
CA ALA A 143 -8.07 -12.83 4.08
C ALA A 143 -6.76 -12.18 4.55
N GLN A 144 -6.44 -10.98 4.05
CA GLN A 144 -5.29 -10.17 4.50
C GLN A 144 -5.59 -9.40 5.80
N MET A 145 -6.84 -9.42 6.27
CA MET A 145 -7.23 -8.82 7.55
C MET A 145 -6.43 -9.44 8.70
N SER A 146 -5.99 -8.62 9.65
CA SER A 146 -5.28 -9.14 10.83
C SER A 146 -6.22 -9.96 11.71
N LEU A 147 -5.67 -10.94 12.44
CA LEU A 147 -6.49 -11.76 13.36
C LEU A 147 -7.12 -10.91 14.46
N ASP A 148 -6.44 -9.85 14.91
CA ASP A 148 -6.95 -8.94 15.93
C ASP A 148 -8.19 -8.17 15.41
N GLU A 149 -8.17 -7.75 14.13
CA GLU A 149 -9.32 -7.11 13.49
C GLU A 149 -10.50 -8.08 13.33
N VAL A 150 -10.24 -9.33 12.92
CA VAL A 150 -11.27 -10.37 12.77
C VAL A 150 -11.95 -10.66 14.11
N GLN A 151 -11.16 -10.71 15.21
CA GLN A 151 -11.67 -10.88 16.57
C GLN A 151 -12.43 -9.64 17.06
N ALA A 152 -11.91 -8.43 16.84
CA ALA A 152 -12.56 -7.18 17.22
C ALA A 152 -13.93 -7.00 16.56
N LEU A 153 -14.14 -7.58 15.38
CA LEU A 153 -15.40 -7.58 14.65
C LEU A 153 -16.35 -8.73 15.06
N HIS A 154 -15.96 -9.56 16.02
CA HIS A 154 -16.72 -10.75 16.44
C HIS A 154 -17.10 -11.69 15.28
N LEU A 155 -16.25 -11.75 14.25
CA LEU A 155 -16.46 -12.62 13.08
C LEU A 155 -16.05 -14.05 13.37
N LEU A 156 -14.97 -14.22 14.14
CA LEU A 156 -14.47 -15.50 14.64
C LEU A 156 -14.12 -15.33 16.11
N GLU A 157 -14.85 -16.03 16.99
CA GLU A 157 -14.68 -15.90 18.45
C GLU A 157 -13.60 -16.84 18.99
N ASP A 158 -13.45 -18.02 18.37
CA ASP A 158 -12.59 -19.11 18.87
C ASP A 158 -11.32 -19.29 18.01
N ILE A 159 -10.52 -18.21 17.84
CA ILE A 159 -9.21 -18.31 17.18
C ILE A 159 -8.20 -18.85 18.21
N GLU A 160 -7.90 -20.14 18.14
CA GLU A 160 -6.82 -20.73 18.93
C GLU A 160 -5.48 -20.23 18.41
N ARG A 161 -4.76 -19.43 19.20
CA ARG A 161 -3.39 -19.02 18.92
C ARG A 161 -2.42 -19.98 19.63
N SER A 162 -1.66 -20.71 18.84
CA SER A 162 -0.55 -21.49 19.39
C SER A 162 0.61 -20.56 19.73
N PRO A 163 1.27 -20.69 20.90
CA PRO A 163 2.42 -19.87 21.27
C PRO A 163 3.64 -20.02 20.34
N THR A 164 3.62 -21.07 19.49
CA THR A 164 4.72 -21.41 18.58
C THR A 164 4.47 -21.02 17.12
N GLU A 165 3.26 -20.53 16.80
CA GLU A 165 2.86 -20.21 15.42
C GLU A 165 2.67 -18.70 15.26
N GLU A 166 3.56 -18.05 14.49
CA GLU A 166 3.53 -16.63 14.21
C GLU A 166 2.75 -16.35 12.91
N TYR A 167 1.42 -16.33 12.96
CA TYR A 167 0.60 -15.80 11.86
C TYR A 167 -0.15 -14.56 12.32
N TYR A 168 -0.04 -13.49 11.53
CA TYR A 168 -0.62 -12.19 11.84
C TYR A 168 -1.93 -11.92 11.08
N THR A 169 -2.17 -12.66 9.98
CA THR A 169 -3.35 -12.47 9.11
C THR A 169 -4.25 -13.70 9.12
N LEU A 170 -5.53 -13.49 8.76
CA LEU A 170 -6.48 -14.59 8.59
C LEU A 170 -6.01 -15.59 7.52
N ALA A 171 -5.39 -15.13 6.43
CA ALA A 171 -4.82 -16.01 5.42
C ALA A 171 -3.74 -16.94 6.00
N GLY A 172 -2.81 -16.39 6.80
CA GLY A 172 -1.77 -17.18 7.46
C GLY A 172 -2.35 -18.22 8.42
N TYR A 173 -3.33 -17.82 9.22
CA TYR A 173 -4.04 -18.71 10.13
C TYR A 173 -4.74 -19.87 9.40
N LEU A 174 -5.46 -19.54 8.30
CA LEU A 174 -6.17 -20.57 7.51
C LEU A 174 -5.20 -21.52 6.82
N LEU A 175 -4.10 -21.03 6.23
CA LEU A 175 -3.08 -21.89 5.62
C LEU A 175 -2.47 -22.86 6.64
N ALA A 176 -2.18 -22.40 7.86
CA ALA A 176 -1.69 -23.27 8.94
C ALA A 176 -2.72 -24.33 9.34
N ARG A 177 -4.00 -23.96 9.40
CA ARG A 177 -5.08 -24.90 9.77
C ARG A 177 -5.42 -25.90 8.67
N PHE A 178 -5.34 -25.51 7.40
CA PHE A 178 -5.52 -26.45 6.27
C PHE A 178 -4.34 -27.42 6.13
N GLY A 179 -3.14 -27.03 6.55
CA GLY A 179 -1.92 -27.83 6.40
C GLY A 179 -1.47 -28.05 4.96
N ALA A 180 -2.17 -27.46 4.00
CA ALA A 180 -1.90 -27.48 2.57
C ALA A 180 -2.47 -26.22 1.93
N ILE A 181 -2.09 -25.94 0.66
CA ILE A 181 -2.65 -24.81 -0.09
C ILE A 181 -4.10 -25.16 -0.46
N PRO A 182 -5.10 -24.41 0.05
CA PRO A 182 -6.50 -24.69 -0.24
C PRO A 182 -6.90 -24.23 -1.65
N HIS A 183 -8.09 -24.63 -2.08
CA HIS A 183 -8.71 -24.21 -3.33
C HIS A 183 -9.98 -23.39 -3.05
N PRO A 184 -10.42 -22.54 -3.99
CA PRO A 184 -11.73 -21.90 -3.88
C PRO A 184 -12.84 -22.93 -3.68
N GLY A 185 -13.68 -22.71 -2.67
CA GLY A 185 -14.73 -23.63 -2.23
C GLY A 185 -14.37 -24.51 -1.03
N ASP A 186 -13.08 -24.63 -0.68
CA ASP A 186 -12.67 -25.36 0.51
C ASP A 186 -13.16 -24.62 1.77
N SER A 187 -13.62 -25.39 2.75
CA SER A 187 -14.20 -24.85 3.99
C SER A 187 -13.55 -25.48 5.21
N ILE A 188 -13.43 -24.69 6.27
CA ILE A 188 -12.93 -25.14 7.57
C ILE A 188 -13.81 -24.61 8.69
N ASP A 189 -14.04 -25.45 9.69
CA ASP A 189 -14.75 -25.08 10.91
C ASP A 189 -13.82 -24.38 11.89
N ILE A 190 -14.22 -23.19 12.36
CA ILE A 190 -13.51 -22.39 13.37
C ILE A 190 -14.53 -22.03 14.46
N GLY A 191 -14.51 -22.78 15.56
CA GLY A 191 -15.48 -22.61 16.64
C GLY A 191 -16.93 -22.69 16.16
N SER A 192 -17.70 -21.65 16.41
CA SER A 192 -19.10 -21.50 16.03
C SER A 192 -19.33 -21.06 14.58
N SER A 193 -18.26 -20.94 13.78
CA SER A 193 -18.33 -20.41 12.42
C SER A 193 -17.72 -21.35 11.39
N ILE A 194 -18.18 -21.26 10.14
CA ILE A 194 -17.61 -21.92 8.97
C ILE A 194 -16.92 -20.86 8.14
N CYS A 195 -15.64 -21.08 7.83
CA CYS A 195 -14.87 -20.21 6.94
C CYS A 195 -14.66 -20.95 5.60
N THR A 196 -15.09 -20.32 4.50
CA THR A 196 -14.96 -20.87 3.14
C THR A 196 -14.07 -19.99 2.30
N ILE A 197 -13.11 -20.57 1.59
CA ILE A 197 -12.22 -19.87 0.65
C ILE A 197 -13.04 -19.41 -0.56
N LEU A 198 -13.07 -18.11 -0.83
CA LEU A 198 -13.80 -17.56 -1.96
C LEU A 198 -12.90 -17.36 -3.17
N THR A 199 -11.77 -16.67 -2.99
CA THR A 199 -10.82 -16.40 -4.08
C THR A 199 -9.38 -16.62 -3.64
N MET A 200 -8.56 -17.07 -4.61
CA MET A 200 -7.13 -17.28 -4.48
C MET A 200 -6.38 -16.49 -5.56
N ASN A 201 -5.18 -16.01 -5.24
CA ASN A 201 -4.23 -15.45 -6.21
C ASN A 201 -2.91 -16.25 -6.11
N GLY A 202 -2.72 -17.19 -7.05
CA GLY A 202 -1.66 -18.19 -6.95
C GLY A 202 -1.83 -19.04 -5.69
N GLN A 203 -0.86 -19.00 -4.78
CA GLN A 203 -0.89 -19.71 -3.50
C GLN A 203 -1.44 -18.89 -2.34
N ARG A 204 -1.92 -17.66 -2.59
CA ARG A 204 -2.36 -16.71 -1.56
C ARG A 204 -3.88 -16.66 -1.50
N ILE A 205 -4.44 -16.80 -0.31
CA ILE A 205 -5.87 -16.58 -0.06
C ILE A 205 -6.16 -15.09 -0.13
N GLU A 206 -7.08 -14.64 -0.99
CA GLU A 206 -7.48 -13.24 -1.10
C GLU A 206 -8.75 -12.93 -0.32
N GLN A 207 -9.78 -13.74 -0.52
CA GLN A 207 -11.09 -13.52 0.10
C GLN A 207 -11.65 -14.80 0.67
N VAL A 208 -12.37 -14.64 1.76
CA VAL A 208 -13.10 -15.72 2.43
C VAL A 208 -14.50 -15.29 2.80
N THR A 209 -15.41 -16.25 2.92
CA THR A 209 -16.72 -16.04 3.53
C THR A 209 -16.73 -16.66 4.92
N ILE A 210 -17.37 -15.97 5.87
CA ILE A 210 -17.60 -16.45 7.22
C ILE A 210 -19.10 -16.54 7.44
N LYS A 211 -19.57 -17.69 7.87
CA LYS A 211 -20.97 -17.96 8.21
C LYS A 211 -21.03 -18.54 9.61
N LYS A 212 -21.85 -17.95 10.49
CA LYS A 212 -22.15 -18.54 11.80
C LYS A 212 -23.03 -19.78 11.61
N LYS A 213 -22.76 -20.82 12.37
CA LYS A 213 -23.55 -22.07 12.36
C LYS A 213 -24.92 -21.86 12.98
#